data_9b81b7a4e2e574148413a78badd951b5
#
_entry.id   9b81b7a4e2e574148413a78badd951b5
#
_cell.length_a   1.000
_cell.length_b   1.000
_cell.length_c   1.000
_cell.angle_alpha   90.00
_cell.angle_beta   90.00
_cell.angle_gamma   90.00
#
_symmetry.space_group_name_H-M   'P 1'
#
loop_
_entity.id
_entity.type
_entity.pdbx_description
1 polymer ?
#
loop_
_entity_poly.entity_id
_entity_poly.type
_entity_poly.pdbx_seq_one_letter_code
_entity_poly.pdbx_strand_id
1 'polypeptide(L)'
;AFAQQGPKYVFYFIGDGMGVNQVNATETYLAAVEGRRGIKPLTFPSFPNVALVNTQSDSHGITDSAAGGTALATGRKTYNNAIGVLPDSITPITSIAVWAKDAGAAVGIATSVSVDHATPACFYAHQKHRKMYAEIGRDLVKSNFDFFAGSDFLKPAPLTSGEADLYTQARNAGFTIANGKE
;
A
#
# COMPACT_ATOMS: atom_id res chain seq x y z
N ALA A 1 -5.71 -33.42 -15.58
CA ALA A 1 -6.04 -32.33 -14.68
C ALA A 1 -5.81 -31.04 -15.48
N PHE A 2 -6.85 -30.26 -15.74
CA PHE A 2 -6.69 -28.93 -16.31
C PHE A 2 -6.10 -28.07 -15.20
N ALA A 3 -4.89 -27.58 -15.39
CA ALA A 3 -4.34 -26.53 -14.52
C ALA A 3 -5.26 -25.33 -14.67
N GLN A 4 -5.97 -24.98 -13.60
CA GLN A 4 -6.77 -23.75 -13.54
C GLN A 4 -5.77 -22.59 -13.68
N GLN A 5 -5.79 -21.91 -14.82
CA GLN A 5 -4.98 -20.71 -14.99
C GLN A 5 -5.44 -19.70 -13.94
N GLY A 6 -4.51 -19.21 -13.14
CA GLY A 6 -4.76 -18.14 -12.17
C GLY A 6 -5.25 -16.85 -12.87
N PRO A 7 -5.75 -15.87 -12.12
CA PRO A 7 -6.20 -14.61 -12.69
C PRO A 7 -5.05 -13.90 -13.42
N LYS A 8 -5.31 -13.39 -14.63
CA LYS A 8 -4.33 -12.65 -15.42
C LYS A 8 -3.98 -11.30 -14.79
N TYR A 9 -4.97 -10.68 -14.13
CA TYR A 9 -4.85 -9.37 -13.45
C TYR A 9 -5.44 -9.47 -12.06
N VAL A 10 -4.74 -8.87 -11.10
CA VAL A 10 -5.22 -8.71 -9.72
C VAL A 10 -5.16 -7.23 -9.35
N PHE A 11 -6.28 -6.66 -8.95
CA PHE A 11 -6.36 -5.30 -8.43
C PHE A 11 -6.71 -5.36 -6.95
N TYR A 12 -5.84 -4.82 -6.10
CA TYR A 12 -6.02 -4.80 -4.66
C TYR A 12 -6.24 -3.36 -4.19
N PHE A 13 -7.48 -3.02 -3.87
CA PHE A 13 -7.86 -1.69 -3.41
C PHE A 13 -7.92 -1.63 -1.90
N ILE A 14 -7.27 -0.64 -1.31
CA ILE A 14 -7.24 -0.39 0.14
C ILE A 14 -7.88 0.98 0.41
N GLY A 15 -9.01 0.98 1.12
CA GLY A 15 -9.60 2.18 1.69
C GLY A 15 -9.04 2.42 3.09
N ASP A 16 -8.02 3.28 3.21
CA ASP A 16 -7.38 3.57 4.49
C ASP A 16 -8.33 4.32 5.42
N GLY A 17 -8.59 3.75 6.60
CA GLY A 17 -9.57 4.26 7.56
C GLY A 17 -11.03 4.15 7.11
N MET A 18 -11.30 3.47 5.99
CA MET A 18 -12.65 3.31 5.46
C MET A 18 -13.39 2.18 6.19
N GLY A 19 -14.30 2.54 7.07
CA GLY A 19 -15.21 1.60 7.74
C GLY A 19 -16.59 1.56 7.08
N VAL A 20 -17.49 0.73 7.60
CA VAL A 20 -18.86 0.56 7.12
C VAL A 20 -19.64 1.88 7.12
N ASN A 21 -19.38 2.74 8.11
CA ASN A 21 -20.06 4.04 8.21
C ASN A 21 -19.69 4.99 7.07
N GLN A 22 -18.44 4.99 6.61
CA GLN A 22 -18.00 5.80 5.47
C GLN A 22 -18.65 5.32 4.17
N VAL A 23 -18.78 4.00 3.99
CA VAL A 23 -19.49 3.42 2.86
C VAL A 23 -20.95 3.87 2.85
N ASN A 24 -21.67 3.64 3.96
CA ASN A 24 -23.08 4.02 4.09
C ASN A 24 -23.34 5.52 3.90
N ALA A 25 -22.47 6.36 4.48
CA ALA A 25 -22.55 7.81 4.31
C ALA A 25 -22.34 8.22 2.84
N THR A 26 -21.40 7.59 2.14
CA THR A 26 -21.16 7.84 0.71
C THR A 26 -22.36 7.45 -0.13
N GLU A 27 -22.93 6.27 0.08
CA GLU A 27 -24.11 5.79 -0.64
C GLU A 27 -25.33 6.69 -0.42
N THR A 28 -25.54 7.15 0.81
CA THR A 28 -26.59 8.11 1.17
C THR A 28 -26.36 9.47 0.51
N TYR A 29 -25.12 9.97 0.55
CA TYR A 29 -24.75 11.23 -0.09
C TYR A 29 -24.98 11.20 -1.61
N LEU A 30 -24.55 10.13 -2.27
CA LEU A 30 -24.73 9.97 -3.72
C LEU A 30 -26.22 9.95 -4.12
N ALA A 31 -27.09 9.31 -3.32
CA ALA A 31 -28.53 9.37 -3.53
C ALA A 31 -29.08 10.79 -3.37
N ALA A 32 -28.65 11.51 -2.33
CA ALA A 32 -29.09 12.88 -2.07
C ALA A 32 -28.68 13.87 -3.18
N VAL A 33 -27.49 13.73 -3.74
CA VAL A 33 -27.01 14.53 -4.90
C VAL A 33 -27.92 14.33 -6.12
N GLU A 34 -28.50 13.14 -6.28
CA GLU A 34 -29.48 12.84 -7.35
C GLU A 34 -30.91 13.23 -6.97
N GLY A 35 -31.14 13.92 -5.86
CA GLY A 35 -32.48 14.30 -5.37
C GLY A 35 -33.32 13.12 -4.88
N ARG A 36 -32.71 11.95 -4.62
CA ARG A 36 -33.38 10.74 -4.14
C ARG A 36 -33.25 10.57 -2.64
N ARG A 37 -34.23 9.92 -2.03
CA ARG A 37 -34.11 9.38 -0.66
C ARG A 37 -33.51 7.98 -0.70
N GLY A 38 -32.88 7.56 0.41
CA GLY A 38 -32.27 6.24 0.56
C GLY A 38 -30.81 6.21 0.15
N ILE A 39 -30.37 5.17 -0.52
CA ILE A 39 -28.97 4.96 -0.91
C ILE A 39 -28.83 4.83 -2.44
N LYS A 40 -27.64 5.19 -2.93
CA LYS A 40 -27.13 4.81 -4.25
C LYS A 40 -25.98 3.83 -4.02
N PRO A 41 -26.18 2.51 -4.27
CA PRO A 41 -25.19 1.51 -3.96
C PRO A 41 -23.87 1.76 -4.69
N LEU A 42 -22.75 1.57 -3.97
CA LEU A 42 -21.42 1.46 -4.56
C LEU A 42 -21.24 0.06 -5.16
N THR A 43 -20.29 -0.08 -6.07
CA THR A 43 -20.06 -1.35 -6.77
C THR A 43 -19.45 -2.42 -5.86
N PHE A 44 -18.45 -2.07 -5.07
CA PHE A 44 -17.69 -3.07 -4.31
C PHE A 44 -18.50 -3.74 -3.17
N PRO A 45 -19.49 -3.10 -2.49
CA PRO A 45 -20.29 -3.81 -1.50
C PRO A 45 -21.20 -4.90 -2.10
N SER A 46 -21.39 -4.89 -3.41
CA SER A 46 -22.18 -5.91 -4.13
C SER A 46 -21.35 -7.07 -4.69
N PHE A 47 -20.06 -7.12 -4.41
CA PHE A 47 -19.21 -8.25 -4.82
C PHE A 47 -19.66 -9.54 -4.16
N PRO A 48 -19.59 -10.69 -4.89
CA PRO A 48 -20.15 -11.95 -4.39
C PRO A 48 -19.40 -12.57 -3.22
N ASN A 49 -18.15 -12.16 -2.99
CA ASN A 49 -17.32 -12.65 -1.90
C ASN A 49 -17.08 -11.52 -0.89
N VAL A 50 -17.49 -11.74 0.34
CA VAL A 50 -17.36 -10.79 1.46
C VAL A 50 -16.78 -11.50 2.65
N ALA A 51 -15.88 -10.83 3.37
CA ALA A 51 -15.35 -11.30 4.65
C ALA A 51 -15.26 -10.16 5.66
N LEU A 52 -15.34 -10.50 6.93
CA LEU A 52 -15.04 -9.59 8.03
C LEU A 52 -13.60 -9.85 8.50
N VAL A 53 -12.88 -8.78 8.76
CA VAL A 53 -11.52 -8.86 9.30
C VAL A 53 -11.43 -8.12 10.61
N ASN A 54 -10.59 -8.64 11.51
CA ASN A 54 -10.23 -7.97 12.74
C ASN A 54 -9.02 -7.07 12.47
N THR A 55 -9.17 -5.76 12.68
CA THR A 55 -8.20 -4.75 12.27
C THR A 55 -7.22 -4.33 13.38
N GLN A 56 -7.35 -4.81 14.61
CA GLN A 56 -6.38 -4.51 15.68
C GLN A 56 -4.96 -4.87 15.25
N SER A 57 -3.97 -4.07 15.65
CA SER A 57 -2.56 -4.42 15.53
C SER A 57 -2.12 -5.39 16.61
N ASP A 58 -0.88 -5.85 16.56
CA ASP A 58 -0.30 -6.68 17.64
C ASP A 58 -0.14 -5.91 18.97
N SER A 59 0.00 -4.59 18.90
CA SER A 59 0.26 -3.73 20.06
C SER A 59 -0.93 -2.92 20.56
N HIS A 60 -1.98 -2.72 19.75
CA HIS A 60 -3.09 -1.81 20.08
C HIS A 60 -4.43 -2.33 19.54
N GLY A 61 -5.52 -2.03 20.26
CA GLY A 61 -6.89 -2.31 19.80
C GLY A 61 -7.27 -1.54 18.52
N ILE A 62 -6.61 -0.42 18.26
CA ILE A 62 -6.77 0.37 17.03
C ILE A 62 -5.44 0.36 16.28
N THR A 63 -5.45 -0.17 15.05
CA THR A 63 -4.28 -0.17 14.17
C THR A 63 -3.99 1.22 13.62
N ASP A 64 -2.73 1.48 13.25
CA ASP A 64 -2.41 2.54 12.32
C ASP A 64 -2.25 1.99 10.89
N SER A 65 -2.02 2.86 9.90
CA SER A 65 -1.87 2.46 8.49
C SER A 65 -0.65 1.54 8.27
N ALA A 66 0.40 1.68 9.07
CA ALA A 66 1.61 0.86 8.93
C ALA A 66 1.36 -0.59 9.35
N ALA A 67 0.85 -0.81 10.56
CA ALA A 67 0.54 -2.15 11.04
C ALA A 67 -0.62 -2.79 10.26
N GLY A 68 -1.67 -2.02 9.94
CA GLY A 68 -2.80 -2.47 9.13
C GLY A 68 -2.38 -2.83 7.70
N GLY A 69 -1.59 -1.97 7.05
CA GLY A 69 -1.03 -2.22 5.72
C GLY A 69 -0.08 -3.42 5.70
N THR A 70 0.77 -3.59 6.72
CA THR A 70 1.62 -4.78 6.88
C THR A 70 0.78 -6.05 6.98
N ALA A 71 -0.30 -6.03 7.77
CA ALA A 71 -1.18 -7.20 7.88
C ALA A 71 -1.88 -7.53 6.55
N LEU A 72 -2.32 -6.52 5.80
CA LEU A 72 -2.91 -6.68 4.47
C LEU A 72 -1.90 -7.21 3.44
N ALA A 73 -0.66 -6.70 3.48
CA ALA A 73 0.39 -7.08 2.54
C ALA A 73 0.99 -8.46 2.80
N THR A 74 1.00 -8.92 4.07
CA THR A 74 1.80 -10.10 4.49
C THR A 74 1.00 -11.19 5.19
N GLY A 75 -0.23 -10.91 5.61
CA GLY A 75 -1.02 -11.82 6.45
C GLY A 75 -0.53 -11.92 7.90
N ARG A 76 0.41 -11.06 8.33
CA ARG A 76 0.98 -11.04 9.67
C ARG A 76 0.73 -9.72 10.37
N LYS A 77 0.29 -9.79 11.64
CA LYS A 77 0.17 -8.60 12.48
C LYS A 77 1.53 -8.16 13.01
N THR A 78 1.66 -6.85 13.18
CA THR A 78 2.83 -6.20 13.79
C THR A 78 2.36 -5.03 14.68
N TYR A 79 3.28 -4.35 15.33
CA TYR A 79 2.97 -3.21 16.20
C TYR A 79 2.73 -1.94 15.38
N ASN A 80 1.99 -0.99 15.95
CA ASN A 80 1.73 0.30 15.31
C ASN A 80 3.04 1.00 14.93
N ASN A 81 3.03 1.63 13.77
CA ASN A 81 4.15 2.27 13.07
C ASN A 81 5.14 1.35 12.34
N ALA A 82 5.13 0.04 12.55
CA ALA A 82 6.03 -0.88 11.86
C ALA A 82 5.57 -1.16 10.43
N ILE A 83 6.52 -1.26 9.50
CA ILE A 83 6.30 -1.51 8.09
C ILE A 83 7.05 -2.79 7.68
N GLY A 84 6.31 -3.83 7.27
CA GLY A 84 6.89 -5.03 6.69
C GLY A 84 7.85 -5.81 7.59
N VAL A 85 7.77 -5.63 8.91
CA VAL A 85 8.60 -6.35 9.90
C VAL A 85 7.73 -7.01 10.97
N LEU A 86 8.23 -8.09 11.57
CA LEU A 86 7.62 -8.75 12.71
C LEU A 86 7.62 -7.84 13.96
N PRO A 87 6.88 -8.21 15.04
CA PRO A 87 6.88 -7.46 16.29
C PRO A 87 8.25 -7.28 16.95
N ASP A 88 9.25 -8.04 16.55
CA ASP A 88 10.65 -7.86 16.98
C ASP A 88 11.37 -6.62 16.42
N SER A 89 10.72 -5.88 15.51
CA SER A 89 11.23 -4.67 14.84
C SER A 89 12.41 -4.90 13.89
N ILE A 90 12.77 -6.14 13.59
CA ILE A 90 14.01 -6.51 12.87
C ILE A 90 13.70 -7.46 11.72
N THR A 91 12.92 -8.50 11.97
CA THR A 91 12.67 -9.56 10.99
C THR A 91 11.73 -9.10 9.88
N PRO A 92 12.21 -8.99 8.62
CA PRO A 92 11.36 -8.61 7.50
C PRO A 92 10.33 -9.70 7.17
N ILE A 93 9.17 -9.26 6.67
CA ILE A 93 8.10 -10.15 6.25
C ILE A 93 7.85 -9.92 4.76
N THR A 94 7.95 -10.97 3.95
CA THR A 94 7.70 -10.89 2.51
C THR A 94 6.23 -10.59 2.22
N SER A 95 5.96 -9.59 1.40
CA SER A 95 4.61 -9.20 0.98
C SER A 95 4.10 -10.06 -0.18
N ILE A 96 2.77 -10.06 -0.37
CA ILE A 96 2.16 -10.70 -1.55
C ILE A 96 2.63 -10.05 -2.86
N ALA A 97 3.01 -8.78 -2.84
CA ALA A 97 3.53 -8.08 -4.02
C ALA A 97 4.90 -8.61 -4.43
N VAL A 98 5.78 -8.89 -3.46
CA VAL A 98 7.08 -9.54 -3.72
C VAL A 98 6.87 -10.96 -4.24
N TRP A 99 5.97 -11.74 -3.64
CA TRP A 99 5.66 -13.08 -4.16
C TRP A 99 5.13 -13.06 -5.59
N ALA A 100 4.28 -12.08 -5.92
CA ALA A 100 3.79 -11.91 -7.29
C ALA A 100 4.93 -11.57 -8.26
N LYS A 101 5.84 -10.67 -7.85
CA LYS A 101 7.03 -10.31 -8.64
C LYS A 101 7.94 -11.52 -8.87
N ASP A 102 8.23 -12.30 -7.83
CA ASP A 102 9.05 -13.51 -7.90
C ASP A 102 8.40 -14.59 -8.79
N ALA A 103 7.08 -14.61 -8.86
CA ALA A 103 6.32 -15.47 -9.77
C ALA A 103 6.28 -14.95 -11.23
N GLY A 104 6.95 -13.84 -11.53
CA GLY A 104 7.04 -13.27 -12.88
C GLY A 104 5.92 -12.29 -13.25
N ALA A 105 5.08 -11.88 -12.30
CA ALA A 105 4.08 -10.84 -12.56
C ALA A 105 4.72 -9.45 -12.61
N ALA A 106 4.13 -8.54 -13.40
CA ALA A 106 4.39 -7.11 -13.25
C ALA A 106 3.65 -6.59 -12.01
N VAL A 107 4.33 -5.78 -11.19
CA VAL A 107 3.80 -5.21 -9.95
C VAL A 107 3.80 -3.70 -10.00
N GLY A 108 2.64 -3.11 -9.74
CA GLY A 108 2.46 -1.67 -9.63
C GLY A 108 1.85 -1.28 -8.29
N ILE A 109 2.35 -0.21 -7.69
CA ILE A 109 1.84 0.39 -6.46
C ILE A 109 1.35 1.80 -6.78
N ALA A 110 0.07 2.06 -6.53
CA ALA A 110 -0.52 3.39 -6.70
C ALA A 110 -1.19 3.85 -5.40
N THR A 111 -1.06 5.13 -5.09
CA THR A 111 -1.59 5.70 -3.84
C THR A 111 -2.02 7.15 -4.03
N SER A 112 -2.94 7.62 -3.20
CA SER A 112 -3.36 9.03 -3.15
C SER A 112 -2.48 9.89 -2.21
N VAL A 113 -1.49 9.30 -1.56
CA VAL A 113 -0.52 9.96 -0.69
C VAL A 113 0.89 9.89 -1.29
N SER A 114 1.94 10.21 -0.53
CA SER A 114 3.32 10.06 -1.00
C SER A 114 3.67 8.58 -1.24
N VAL A 115 4.53 8.34 -2.23
CA VAL A 115 4.92 6.97 -2.59
C VAL A 115 5.63 6.23 -1.47
N ASP A 116 6.26 6.96 -0.54
CA ASP A 116 6.95 6.49 0.67
C ASP A 116 6.08 6.52 1.94
N HIS A 117 4.76 6.79 1.80
CA HIS A 117 3.83 6.72 2.92
C HIS A 117 3.63 5.27 3.40
N ALA A 118 3.15 5.13 4.64
CA ALA A 118 3.07 3.83 5.31
C ALA A 118 2.29 2.77 4.53
N THR A 119 1.11 3.10 3.99
CA THR A 119 0.23 2.12 3.33
C THR A 119 0.86 1.51 2.08
N PRO A 120 1.36 2.29 1.09
CA PRO A 120 2.09 1.71 -0.04
C PRO A 120 3.39 1.03 0.39
N ALA A 121 4.11 1.58 1.37
CA ALA A 121 5.39 1.05 1.84
C ALA A 121 5.31 -0.38 2.38
N CYS A 122 4.17 -0.79 2.95
CA CYS A 122 3.99 -2.15 3.47
C CYS A 122 4.14 -3.25 2.42
N PHE A 123 4.08 -2.92 1.13
CA PHE A 123 4.21 -3.88 0.05
C PHE A 123 5.66 -4.06 -0.44
N TYR A 124 6.58 -3.13 -0.11
CA TYR A 124 7.95 -3.14 -0.62
C TYR A 124 9.04 -2.81 0.42
N ALA A 125 8.68 -2.26 1.59
CA ALA A 125 9.65 -1.77 2.57
C ALA A 125 9.63 -2.58 3.88
N HIS A 126 10.77 -2.53 4.60
CA HIS A 126 10.96 -3.22 5.87
C HIS A 126 11.61 -2.28 6.89
N GLN A 127 10.78 -1.43 7.52
CA GLN A 127 11.26 -0.40 8.44
C GLN A 127 10.53 -0.47 9.80
N LYS A 128 11.29 -0.29 10.88
CA LYS A 128 10.75 -0.32 12.24
C LYS A 128 9.78 0.84 12.55
N HIS A 129 9.78 1.88 11.73
CA HIS A 129 8.92 3.03 11.96
C HIS A 129 8.56 3.76 10.66
N ARG A 130 7.26 4.05 10.46
CA ARG A 130 6.69 4.70 9.28
C ARG A 130 7.24 6.11 8.97
N LYS A 131 7.90 6.77 9.91
CA LYS A 131 8.54 8.09 9.68
C LYS A 131 9.96 7.99 9.11
N MET A 132 10.46 6.80 8.88
CA MET A 132 11.76 6.56 8.24
C MET A 132 11.64 6.71 6.72
N TYR A 133 11.15 7.87 6.27
CA TYR A 133 10.80 8.12 4.87
C TYR A 133 11.96 7.95 3.90
N ALA A 134 13.16 8.39 4.28
CA ALA A 134 14.32 8.26 3.42
C ALA A 134 14.76 6.80 3.24
N GLU A 135 14.68 5.99 4.30
CA GLU A 135 14.95 4.54 4.25
C GLU A 135 13.86 3.82 3.44
N ILE A 136 12.58 4.17 3.65
CA ILE A 136 11.44 3.64 2.88
C ILE A 136 11.61 3.97 1.39
N GLY A 137 12.03 5.21 1.05
CA GLY A 137 12.30 5.58 -0.34
C GLY A 137 13.42 4.75 -0.97
N ARG A 138 14.46 4.38 -0.20
CA ARG A 138 15.50 3.45 -0.67
C ARG A 138 14.99 2.04 -0.88
N ASP A 139 14.11 1.57 0.00
CA ASP A 139 13.47 0.27 -0.15
C ASP A 139 12.61 0.24 -1.44
N LEU A 140 11.90 1.34 -1.76
CA LEU A 140 11.18 1.50 -3.02
C LEU A 140 12.11 1.33 -4.22
N VAL A 141 13.22 2.06 -4.25
CA VAL A 141 14.19 2.00 -5.35
C VAL A 141 14.76 0.59 -5.55
N LYS A 142 14.92 -0.17 -4.47
CA LYS A 142 15.44 -1.55 -4.47
C LYS A 142 14.39 -2.62 -4.71
N SER A 143 13.10 -2.28 -4.72
CA SER A 143 11.99 -3.25 -4.76
C SER A 143 11.91 -4.08 -6.04
N ASN A 144 12.53 -3.63 -7.13
CA ASN A 144 12.40 -4.23 -8.46
C ASN A 144 10.95 -4.29 -8.98
N PHE A 145 10.05 -3.46 -8.45
CA PHE A 145 8.69 -3.34 -8.97
C PHE A 145 8.65 -2.48 -10.23
N ASP A 146 7.59 -2.62 -11.01
CA ASP A 146 7.55 -2.07 -12.38
C ASP A 146 6.94 -0.68 -12.45
N PHE A 147 6.12 -0.29 -11.45
CA PHE A 147 5.40 0.96 -11.48
C PHE A 147 5.11 1.50 -10.08
N PHE A 148 5.31 2.79 -9.89
CA PHE A 148 4.85 3.52 -8.72
C PHE A 148 4.12 4.79 -9.14
N ALA A 149 2.97 5.08 -8.51
CA ALA A 149 2.24 6.32 -8.69
C ALA A 149 1.74 6.86 -7.34
N GLY A 150 1.86 8.16 -7.15
CA GLY A 150 1.43 8.87 -5.95
C GLY A 150 1.91 10.30 -5.99
N SER A 151 1.85 11.00 -4.86
CA SER A 151 2.57 12.25 -4.73
C SER A 151 4.06 11.97 -4.49
N ASP A 152 4.83 13.02 -4.40
CA ASP A 152 6.28 13.03 -4.28
C ASP A 152 6.85 12.18 -3.12
N PHE A 153 8.16 11.94 -3.10
CA PHE A 153 8.88 11.49 -1.89
C PHE A 153 8.84 12.60 -0.82
N LEU A 154 8.58 12.22 0.42
CA LEU A 154 8.58 13.18 1.54
C LEU A 154 9.99 13.60 1.96
N LYS A 155 10.97 12.73 1.77
CA LYS A 155 12.38 13.02 2.08
C LYS A 155 13.31 12.48 0.99
N PRO A 156 13.37 13.13 -0.17
CA PRO A 156 14.19 12.68 -1.29
C PRO A 156 15.69 12.92 -1.09
N ALA A 157 16.07 13.79 -0.13
CA ALA A 157 17.46 14.15 0.10
C ALA A 157 18.32 12.97 0.56
N PRO A 158 19.64 12.96 0.27
CA PRO A 158 20.55 11.95 0.75
C PRO A 158 20.58 11.85 2.29
N LEU A 159 20.72 10.63 2.84
CA LEU A 159 20.92 10.46 4.29
C LEU A 159 22.38 10.70 4.71
N THR A 160 23.32 10.45 3.80
CA THR A 160 24.74 10.57 4.06
C THR A 160 25.44 11.46 3.03
N SER A 161 26.54 12.09 3.44
CA SER A 161 27.36 12.88 2.52
C SER A 161 27.92 12.00 1.39
N GLY A 162 27.76 12.47 0.15
CA GLY A 162 28.19 11.74 -1.05
C GLY A 162 27.18 10.74 -1.62
N GLU A 163 26.07 10.50 -0.95
CA GLU A 163 24.98 9.72 -1.52
C GLU A 163 24.14 10.57 -2.49
N ALA A 164 23.66 9.96 -3.58
CA ALA A 164 22.72 10.61 -4.48
C ALA A 164 21.32 10.74 -3.84
N ASP A 165 20.53 11.73 -4.24
CA ASP A 165 19.13 11.82 -3.87
C ASP A 165 18.30 10.65 -4.42
N LEU A 166 17.10 10.45 -3.88
CA LEU A 166 16.23 9.31 -4.26
C LEU A 166 15.82 9.33 -5.73
N TYR A 167 15.67 10.49 -6.35
CA TYR A 167 15.34 10.56 -7.78
C TYR A 167 16.49 10.10 -8.66
N THR A 168 17.70 10.49 -8.31
CA THR A 168 18.91 10.01 -8.98
C THR A 168 19.11 8.52 -8.78
N GLN A 169 18.88 8.02 -7.56
CA GLN A 169 18.93 6.58 -7.27
C GLN A 169 17.87 5.82 -8.08
N ALA A 170 16.64 6.32 -8.16
CA ALA A 170 15.56 5.70 -8.93
C ALA A 170 15.89 5.65 -10.43
N ARG A 171 16.41 6.75 -11.03
CA ARG A 171 16.85 6.73 -12.42
C ARG A 171 17.97 5.72 -12.66
N ASN A 172 18.93 5.64 -11.76
CA ASN A 172 20.04 4.66 -11.84
C ASN A 172 19.53 3.21 -11.72
N ALA A 173 18.43 3.00 -11.01
CA ALA A 173 17.74 1.70 -10.92
C ALA A 173 16.83 1.40 -12.13
N GLY A 174 16.76 2.29 -13.13
CA GLY A 174 16.00 2.08 -14.35
C GLY A 174 14.59 2.69 -14.37
N PHE A 175 14.18 3.40 -13.32
CA PHE A 175 12.88 4.09 -13.34
C PHE A 175 12.90 5.34 -14.21
N THR A 176 11.87 5.48 -15.02
CA THR A 176 11.53 6.75 -15.67
C THR A 176 10.63 7.54 -14.73
N ILE A 177 11.00 8.81 -14.45
CA ILE A 177 10.24 9.67 -13.55
C ILE A 177 9.42 10.63 -14.39
N ALA A 178 8.09 10.55 -14.26
CA ALA A 178 7.13 11.43 -14.93
C ALA A 178 6.47 12.36 -13.91
N ASN A 179 6.46 13.65 -14.18
CA ASN A 179 5.83 14.68 -13.33
C ASN A 179 4.49 15.12 -13.95
N GLY A 180 3.58 14.19 -14.17
CA GLY A 180 2.13 14.35 -14.32
C GLY A 180 1.56 15.39 -15.30
N LYS A 181 2.34 16.05 -16.14
CA LYS A 181 1.89 17.07 -17.11
C LYS A 181 2.57 17.00 -18.47
N GLU A 182 3.26 15.94 -18.79
CA GLU A 182 3.84 15.72 -20.10
C GLU A 182 3.19 14.51 -20.77
#